data_ef3c216e9018bbe7f140534d39e7580d
#
_entry.id   ef3c216e9018bbe7f140534d39e7580d
#
_cell.length_a   1.000
_cell.length_b   1.000
_cell.length_c   1.000
_cell.angle_alpha   90.00
_cell.angle_beta   90.00
_cell.angle_gamma   90.00
#
_symmetry.space_group_name_H-M   'P 1'
#
loop_
_entity.id
_entity.type
_entity.pdbx_description
1 polymer ?
#
loop_
_entity_poly.entity_id
_entity_poly.type
_entity_poly.pdbx_seq_one_letter_code
_entity_poly.pdbx_strand_id
1 'polypeptide(L)'
;MYPVDQIPALRPFEVYTVANQTERLQIEGALAGDIAIQQDTSTSFILNNDLDSQFLAFNPDPSIQFTIGDIFTGSLSNGRLQATEYRQGVVYQLNITDGGSGYTSPPTVTLSGTLQFGGVEARAETTIANGEVVTLTLIVYNGFKGGKGYTSAPTVTIAAPQGAGTQAQGNALIESRLYGDIVNLI
;
A
#
# COMPACT_ATOMS: atom_id res chain seq x y z
N MET A 1 -21.24 -20.77 -6.85
CA MET A 1 -22.35 -19.78 -6.78
C MET A 1 -22.18 -19.06 -5.44
N TYR A 2 -21.73 -17.81 -5.43
CA TYR A 2 -21.58 -17.04 -4.19
C TYR A 2 -22.98 -16.70 -3.66
N PRO A 3 -23.22 -16.79 -2.33
CA PRO A 3 -24.53 -16.43 -1.77
C PRO A 3 -24.85 -14.96 -2.06
N VAL A 4 -26.09 -14.71 -2.47
CA VAL A 4 -26.59 -13.36 -2.87
C VAL A 4 -26.56 -12.36 -1.70
N ASP A 5 -26.49 -12.82 -0.47
CA ASP A 5 -26.54 -12.06 0.77
C ASP A 5 -25.21 -11.34 1.09
N GLN A 6 -24.16 -11.52 0.30
CA GLN A 6 -22.85 -10.91 0.50
C GLN A 6 -22.55 -9.76 -0.49
N ILE A 7 -23.51 -9.37 -1.32
CA ILE A 7 -23.38 -8.14 -2.11
C ILE A 7 -23.72 -6.99 -1.15
N PRO A 8 -22.75 -6.12 -0.77
CA PRO A 8 -23.08 -4.93 -0.01
C PRO A 8 -24.17 -4.16 -0.77
N ALA A 9 -25.23 -3.79 -0.07
CA ALA A 9 -26.26 -2.95 -0.69
C ALA A 9 -25.55 -1.74 -1.32
N LEU A 10 -25.78 -1.52 -2.61
CA LEU A 10 -25.28 -0.34 -3.31
C LEU A 10 -25.86 0.88 -2.57
N ARG A 11 -25.04 1.51 -1.70
CA ARG A 11 -25.44 2.76 -1.11
C ARG A 11 -25.29 3.87 -2.15
N PRO A 12 -26.19 4.85 -2.17
CA PRO A 12 -25.99 6.03 -2.99
C PRO A 12 -24.70 6.74 -2.53
N PHE A 13 -23.88 7.21 -3.47
CA PHE A 13 -22.75 8.08 -3.17
C PHE A 13 -23.25 9.43 -2.64
N GLU A 14 -22.48 10.02 -1.74
CA GLU A 14 -22.73 11.37 -1.23
C GLU A 14 -21.92 12.39 -2.03
N VAL A 15 -22.45 13.61 -2.13
CA VAL A 15 -21.77 14.72 -2.79
C VAL A 15 -21.50 15.80 -1.76
N TYR A 16 -20.21 16.07 -1.53
CA TYR A 16 -19.73 17.13 -0.66
C TYR A 16 -19.36 18.35 -1.49
N THR A 17 -19.79 19.54 -1.08
CA THR A 17 -19.34 20.79 -1.68
C THR A 17 -18.42 21.48 -0.71
N VAL A 18 -17.20 21.75 -1.13
CA VAL A 18 -16.13 22.35 -0.30
C VAL A 18 -15.56 23.59 -1.00
N ALA A 19 -15.12 24.57 -0.23
CA ALA A 19 -14.62 25.83 -0.79
C ALA A 19 -13.23 25.65 -1.44
N ASN A 20 -12.38 24.81 -0.86
CA ASN A 20 -10.97 24.69 -1.25
C ASN A 20 -10.41 23.30 -0.90
N GLN A 21 -9.13 23.07 -1.28
CA GLN A 21 -8.42 21.82 -1.01
C GLN A 21 -8.33 21.49 0.49
N THR A 22 -8.13 22.48 1.36
CA THR A 22 -8.00 22.24 2.80
C THR A 22 -9.28 21.63 3.36
N GLU A 23 -10.43 22.18 3.00
CA GLU A 23 -11.73 21.64 3.42
C GLU A 23 -11.98 20.26 2.82
N ARG A 24 -11.58 20.03 1.55
CA ARG A 24 -11.70 18.72 0.91
C ARG A 24 -10.93 17.63 1.66
N LEU A 25 -9.73 17.94 2.15
CA LEU A 25 -8.90 17.00 2.90
C LEU A 25 -9.40 16.76 4.34
N GLN A 26 -10.35 17.57 4.82
CA GLN A 26 -10.95 17.46 6.15
C GLN A 26 -12.34 16.81 6.14
N ILE A 27 -12.82 16.30 5.00
CA ILE A 27 -14.11 15.60 4.93
C ILE A 27 -14.02 14.33 5.78
N GLU A 28 -14.82 14.28 6.85
CA GLU A 28 -14.91 13.12 7.72
C GLU A 28 -16.11 12.23 7.33
N GLY A 29 -15.95 10.93 7.50
CA GLY A 29 -17.02 9.95 7.26
C GLY A 29 -17.33 9.66 5.79
N ALA A 30 -16.60 10.26 4.85
CA ALA A 30 -16.73 9.94 3.45
C ALA A 30 -16.35 8.47 3.18
N LEU A 31 -17.03 7.84 2.25
CA LEU A 31 -16.79 6.46 1.85
C LEU A 31 -16.29 6.42 0.39
N ALA A 32 -15.61 5.33 0.04
CA ALA A 32 -15.15 5.13 -1.32
C ALA A 32 -16.29 5.29 -2.35
N GLY A 33 -16.08 6.15 -3.35
CA GLY A 33 -17.07 6.49 -4.37
C GLY A 33 -17.84 7.77 -4.10
N ASP A 34 -17.76 8.38 -2.93
CA ASP A 34 -18.32 9.70 -2.68
C ASP A 34 -17.60 10.76 -3.51
N ILE A 35 -18.27 11.86 -3.79
CA ILE A 35 -17.74 12.94 -4.65
C ILE A 35 -17.55 14.20 -3.81
N ALA A 36 -16.40 14.85 -3.94
CA ALA A 36 -16.18 16.22 -3.46
C ALA A 36 -16.11 17.19 -4.63
N ILE A 37 -16.91 18.27 -4.59
CA ILE A 37 -16.85 19.37 -5.54
C ILE A 37 -16.13 20.54 -4.87
N GLN A 38 -14.93 20.86 -5.35
CA GLN A 38 -14.11 21.95 -4.85
C GLN A 38 -14.42 23.22 -5.66
N GLN A 39 -14.89 24.27 -4.97
CA GLN A 39 -15.47 25.45 -5.62
C GLN A 39 -14.43 26.41 -6.21
N ASP A 40 -13.27 26.58 -5.54
CA ASP A 40 -12.21 27.49 -5.99
C ASP A 40 -11.58 27.08 -7.33
N THR A 41 -11.58 25.79 -7.64
CA THR A 41 -11.06 25.23 -8.90
C THR A 41 -12.14 24.69 -9.81
N SER A 42 -13.40 24.63 -9.36
CA SER A 42 -14.52 23.98 -10.06
C SER A 42 -14.21 22.52 -10.44
N THR A 43 -13.51 21.80 -9.56
CA THR A 43 -13.03 20.44 -9.81
C THR A 43 -13.80 19.45 -8.95
N SER A 44 -14.18 18.32 -9.54
CA SER A 44 -14.82 17.21 -8.83
C SER A 44 -13.80 16.10 -8.55
N PHE A 45 -13.84 15.55 -7.34
CA PHE A 45 -12.98 14.47 -6.88
C PHE A 45 -13.84 13.29 -6.44
N ILE A 46 -13.48 12.08 -6.82
CA ILE A 46 -14.00 10.89 -6.16
C ILE A 46 -13.20 10.67 -4.88
N LEU A 47 -13.92 10.61 -3.76
CA LEU A 47 -13.31 10.35 -2.47
C LEU A 47 -13.01 8.85 -2.34
N ASN A 48 -11.84 8.55 -1.85
CA ASN A 48 -11.46 7.21 -1.51
C ASN A 48 -11.04 7.18 -0.04
N ASN A 49 -11.67 6.32 0.75
CA ASN A 49 -11.42 6.21 2.19
C ASN A 49 -10.06 5.61 2.53
N ASP A 50 -9.39 5.04 1.54
CA ASP A 50 -8.11 4.42 1.76
C ASP A 50 -7.01 5.40 1.37
N LEU A 51 -6.48 6.11 2.36
CA LEU A 51 -5.31 7.00 2.19
C LEU A 51 -4.09 6.25 1.63
N ASP A 52 -4.07 4.92 1.77
CA ASP A 52 -3.04 4.05 1.18
C ASP A 52 -3.34 3.66 -0.28
N SER A 53 -4.54 3.94 -0.81
CA SER A 53 -4.98 3.43 -2.12
C SER A 53 -4.98 4.46 -3.26
N GLN A 54 -4.58 5.69 -3.03
CA GLN A 54 -4.42 6.70 -4.09
C GLN A 54 -3.10 6.54 -4.85
N PHE A 55 -2.82 5.33 -5.30
CA PHE A 55 -1.63 5.08 -6.11
C PHE A 55 -1.92 4.06 -7.22
N LEU A 56 -1.18 4.17 -8.30
CA LEU A 56 -1.11 3.14 -9.33
C LEU A 56 0.04 2.19 -8.98
N ALA A 57 -0.29 0.91 -8.76
CA ALA A 57 0.71 -0.13 -8.53
C ALA A 57 1.13 -0.76 -9.87
N PHE A 58 2.42 -1.01 -10.04
CA PHE A 58 2.97 -1.70 -11.20
C PHE A 58 4.28 -2.41 -10.84
N ASN A 59 4.70 -3.33 -11.69
CA ASN A 59 5.97 -4.02 -11.50
C ASN A 59 7.13 -3.01 -11.53
N PRO A 60 8.12 -3.15 -10.64
CA PRO A 60 9.30 -2.29 -10.65
C PRO A 60 10.01 -2.39 -12.01
N ASP A 61 10.09 -1.27 -12.71
CA ASP A 61 10.86 -1.16 -13.93
C ASP A 61 11.79 0.06 -13.80
N PRO A 62 13.11 -0.12 -13.68
CA PRO A 62 14.04 0.98 -13.48
C PRO A 62 14.15 1.91 -14.70
N SER A 63 13.66 1.49 -15.88
CA SER A 63 13.62 2.32 -17.07
C SER A 63 12.48 3.33 -17.07
N ILE A 64 11.44 3.10 -16.26
CA ILE A 64 10.30 4.00 -16.17
C ILE A 64 10.62 5.09 -15.14
N GLN A 65 10.68 6.33 -15.61
CA GLN A 65 10.84 7.51 -14.75
C GLN A 65 9.60 8.38 -14.86
N PHE A 66 9.10 8.79 -13.69
CA PHE A 66 8.00 9.72 -13.57
C PHE A 66 8.50 11.04 -13.01
N THR A 67 8.01 12.13 -13.57
CA THR A 67 8.26 13.48 -13.07
C THR A 67 7.06 13.91 -12.22
N ILE A 68 7.33 14.51 -11.06
CA ILE A 68 6.27 15.11 -10.24
C ILE A 68 5.56 16.17 -11.07
N GLY A 69 4.23 16.09 -11.14
CA GLY A 69 3.41 16.92 -11.99
C GLY A 69 2.99 16.28 -13.32
N ASP A 70 3.58 15.15 -13.72
CA ASP A 70 3.11 14.41 -14.90
C ASP A 70 1.64 14.04 -14.76
N ILE A 71 0.92 14.13 -15.87
CA ILE A 71 -0.51 13.80 -15.92
C ILE A 71 -0.72 12.52 -16.69
N PHE A 72 -1.34 11.55 -16.05
CA PHE A 72 -1.73 10.27 -16.63
C PHE A 72 -3.23 10.29 -16.94
N THR A 73 -3.61 9.87 -18.12
CA THR A 73 -5.00 9.78 -18.54
C THR A 73 -5.38 8.31 -18.72
N GLY A 74 -6.43 7.88 -18.05
CA GLY A 74 -6.98 6.53 -18.20
C GLY A 74 -7.60 6.35 -19.57
N SER A 75 -7.18 5.32 -20.32
CA SER A 75 -7.62 5.07 -21.69
C SER A 75 -9.12 4.74 -21.82
N LEU A 76 -9.74 4.25 -20.75
CA LEU A 76 -11.15 3.87 -20.74
C LEU A 76 -12.04 4.88 -20.00
N SER A 77 -11.51 5.54 -18.99
CA SER A 77 -12.28 6.41 -18.10
C SER A 77 -12.10 7.90 -18.39
N ASN A 78 -11.12 8.28 -19.21
CA ASN A 78 -10.64 9.66 -19.35
C ASN A 78 -10.28 10.35 -18.00
N GLY A 79 -10.28 9.59 -16.91
CA GLY A 79 -9.82 10.07 -15.61
C GLY A 79 -8.37 10.48 -15.68
N ARG A 80 -7.99 11.55 -14.99
CA ARG A 80 -6.63 12.10 -14.98
C ARG A 80 -6.06 12.07 -13.58
N LEU A 81 -4.84 11.53 -13.45
CA LEU A 81 -4.04 11.51 -12.23
C LEU A 81 -2.81 12.40 -12.44
N GLN A 82 -2.60 13.38 -11.59
CA GLN A 82 -1.36 14.16 -11.57
C GLN A 82 -0.40 13.55 -10.54
N ALA A 83 0.79 13.16 -10.97
CA ALA A 83 1.80 12.55 -10.12
C ALA A 83 2.24 13.50 -9.01
N THR A 84 2.15 13.05 -7.76
CA THR A 84 2.63 13.79 -6.57
C THR A 84 3.81 13.11 -5.90
N GLU A 85 3.89 11.80 -5.97
CA GLU A 85 5.03 11.03 -5.45
C GLU A 85 5.19 9.72 -6.24
N TYR A 86 6.44 9.34 -6.48
CA TYR A 86 6.79 8.02 -7.02
C TYR A 86 7.61 7.25 -6.00
N ARG A 87 7.18 6.04 -5.68
CA ARG A 87 7.89 5.12 -4.80
C ARG A 87 8.23 3.85 -5.56
N GLN A 88 9.49 3.70 -5.88
CA GLN A 88 10.00 2.48 -6.51
C GLN A 88 10.26 1.41 -5.45
N GLY A 89 9.95 0.15 -5.78
CA GLY A 89 10.30 -1.00 -4.98
C GLY A 89 9.79 -0.92 -3.55
N VAL A 90 8.48 -0.89 -3.37
CA VAL A 90 7.80 -0.96 -2.07
C VAL A 90 7.43 -2.41 -1.82
N VAL A 91 7.76 -2.95 -0.65
CA VAL A 91 7.24 -4.26 -0.22
C VAL A 91 5.76 -4.09 0.11
N TYR A 92 4.90 -4.74 -0.64
CA TYR A 92 3.46 -4.66 -0.42
C TYR A 92 2.87 -5.89 0.26
N GLN A 93 3.56 -7.03 0.15
CA GLN A 93 3.09 -8.29 0.71
C GLN A 93 4.26 -9.13 1.24
N LEU A 94 4.02 -9.75 2.39
CA LEU A 94 4.87 -10.78 2.97
C LEU A 94 4.07 -12.08 3.07
N ASN A 95 4.69 -13.18 2.68
CA ASN A 95 4.08 -14.51 2.79
C ASN A 95 4.96 -15.40 3.66
N ILE A 96 4.32 -16.18 4.54
CA ILE A 96 4.96 -17.29 5.24
C ILE A 96 4.94 -18.49 4.30
N THR A 97 6.10 -19.05 4.01
CA THR A 97 6.22 -20.28 3.19
C THR A 97 6.37 -21.52 4.07
N ASP A 98 6.90 -21.33 5.31
CA ASP A 98 6.99 -22.33 6.35
C ASP A 98 6.91 -21.64 7.71
N GLY A 99 5.97 -22.02 8.57
CA GLY A 99 5.81 -21.45 9.91
C GLY A 99 6.90 -21.87 10.90
N GLY A 100 7.68 -22.89 10.56
CA GLY A 100 8.68 -23.47 11.43
C GLY A 100 8.10 -24.14 12.68
N SER A 101 8.91 -24.34 13.70
CA SER A 101 8.45 -24.88 14.98
C SER A 101 9.39 -24.50 16.12
N GLY A 102 8.93 -24.68 17.37
CA GLY A 102 9.76 -24.47 18.55
C GLY A 102 9.90 -23.01 19.00
N TYR A 103 9.06 -22.11 18.47
CA TYR A 103 9.02 -20.72 18.91
C TYR A 103 8.26 -20.58 20.23
N THR A 104 8.91 -19.94 21.20
CA THR A 104 8.29 -19.61 22.52
C THR A 104 7.95 -18.13 22.63
N SER A 105 8.47 -17.29 21.73
CA SER A 105 8.13 -15.87 21.58
C SER A 105 8.22 -15.46 20.11
N PRO A 106 7.53 -14.40 19.67
CA PRO A 106 7.61 -13.90 18.31
C PRO A 106 9.05 -13.60 17.90
N PRO A 107 9.58 -14.21 16.83
CA PRO A 107 10.92 -13.96 16.34
C PRO A 107 11.04 -12.59 15.67
N THR A 108 12.23 -12.03 15.68
CA THR A 108 12.56 -10.85 14.89
C THR A 108 12.62 -11.19 13.40
N VAL A 109 12.21 -10.23 12.56
CA VAL A 109 12.24 -10.32 11.10
C VAL A 109 13.14 -9.24 10.53
N THR A 110 13.99 -9.63 9.61
CA THR A 110 14.84 -8.72 8.84
C THR A 110 14.51 -8.85 7.36
N LEU A 111 14.29 -7.72 6.69
CA LEU A 111 14.14 -7.63 5.26
C LEU A 111 15.39 -6.98 4.66
N SER A 112 16.29 -7.79 4.09
CA SER A 112 17.57 -7.33 3.55
C SER A 112 17.55 -7.34 2.02
N GLY A 113 17.97 -6.23 1.41
CA GLY A 113 18.02 -6.09 -0.05
C GLY A 113 18.78 -4.83 -0.46
N THR A 114 19.08 -4.73 -1.75
CA THR A 114 19.71 -3.53 -2.30
C THR A 114 18.69 -2.42 -2.43
N LEU A 115 19.00 -1.28 -1.80
CA LEU A 115 18.20 -0.06 -1.90
C LEU A 115 18.88 0.95 -2.81
N GLN A 116 18.08 1.70 -3.57
CA GLN A 116 18.55 2.89 -4.28
C GLN A 116 18.86 4.03 -3.31
N PHE A 117 19.56 5.06 -3.80
CA PHE A 117 19.82 6.26 -3.01
C PHE A 117 18.53 6.88 -2.47
N GLY A 118 18.50 7.15 -1.16
CA GLY A 118 17.31 7.64 -0.47
C GLY A 118 16.26 6.55 -0.17
N GLY A 119 16.59 5.28 -0.38
CA GLY A 119 15.75 4.15 -0.01
C GLY A 119 15.54 4.03 1.50
N VAL A 120 14.43 3.41 1.89
CA VAL A 120 14.06 3.14 3.28
C VAL A 120 13.76 1.65 3.41
N GLU A 121 14.38 0.99 4.39
CA GLU A 121 14.13 -0.42 4.65
C GLU A 121 12.68 -0.68 5.10
N ALA A 122 12.11 -1.77 4.60
CA ALA A 122 10.87 -2.31 5.14
C ALA A 122 11.11 -2.97 6.49
N ARG A 123 10.13 -2.89 7.38
CA ARG A 123 10.13 -3.61 8.66
C ARG A 123 8.86 -4.41 8.84
N ALA A 124 8.98 -5.51 9.55
CA ALA A 124 7.86 -6.39 9.82
C ALA A 124 7.93 -6.94 11.25
N GLU A 125 6.79 -7.38 11.71
CA GLU A 125 6.61 -8.11 12.97
C GLU A 125 5.91 -9.44 12.72
N THR A 126 6.01 -10.35 13.69
CA THR A 126 5.42 -11.68 13.63
C THR A 126 4.48 -11.92 14.79
N THR A 127 3.55 -12.85 14.61
CA THR A 127 2.87 -13.52 15.72
C THR A 127 3.10 -15.02 15.63
N ILE A 128 2.99 -15.70 16.78
CA ILE A 128 3.13 -17.15 16.87
C ILE A 128 1.86 -17.78 17.45
N ALA A 129 1.58 -19.00 17.02
CA ALA A 129 0.61 -19.87 17.63
C ALA A 129 1.14 -21.31 17.63
N ASN A 130 0.97 -22.03 18.75
CA ASN A 130 1.39 -23.42 18.90
C ASN A 130 2.88 -23.67 18.56
N GLY A 131 3.75 -22.67 18.80
CA GLY A 131 5.16 -22.75 18.49
C GLY A 131 5.54 -22.52 17.04
N GLU A 132 4.63 -22.06 16.21
CA GLU A 132 4.82 -21.73 14.79
C GLU A 132 4.58 -20.25 14.53
N VAL A 133 5.26 -19.65 13.57
CA VAL A 133 4.98 -18.30 13.08
C VAL A 133 3.75 -18.34 12.18
N VAL A 134 2.70 -17.59 12.56
CA VAL A 134 1.42 -17.60 11.85
C VAL A 134 1.11 -16.29 11.11
N THR A 135 1.79 -15.18 11.46
CA THR A 135 1.66 -13.93 10.72
C THR A 135 3.01 -13.26 10.49
N LEU A 136 3.11 -12.57 9.35
CA LEU A 136 4.14 -11.62 8.99
C LEU A 136 3.44 -10.33 8.58
N THR A 137 3.60 -9.26 9.37
CA THR A 137 2.90 -8.01 9.15
C THR A 137 3.87 -6.86 8.93
N LEU A 138 3.74 -6.14 7.81
CA LEU A 138 4.52 -4.92 7.58
C LEU A 138 4.12 -3.84 8.58
N ILE A 139 5.12 -3.20 9.18
CA ILE A 139 4.93 -2.06 10.08
C ILE A 139 5.44 -0.77 9.43
N VAL A 140 4.92 0.36 9.90
CA VAL A 140 5.40 1.68 9.47
C VAL A 140 6.75 1.97 10.09
N TYR A 141 7.73 2.32 9.27
CA TYR A 141 9.04 2.74 9.68
C TYR A 141 9.48 3.97 8.88
N ASN A 142 9.92 5.03 9.56
CA ASN A 142 10.27 6.33 8.95
C ASN A 142 9.18 6.88 8.01
N GLY A 143 7.91 6.68 8.35
CA GLY A 143 6.77 7.14 7.54
C GLY A 143 6.39 6.23 6.36
N PHE A 144 7.08 5.10 6.17
CA PHE A 144 6.81 4.17 5.07
C PHE A 144 6.39 2.79 5.60
N LYS A 145 5.22 2.32 5.16
CA LYS A 145 4.83 0.92 5.30
C LYS A 145 5.36 0.16 4.09
N GLY A 146 6.22 -0.84 4.34
CA GLY A 146 6.87 -1.61 3.27
C GLY A 146 8.15 -0.99 2.71
N GLY A 147 8.64 0.12 3.27
CA GLY A 147 9.85 0.79 2.82
C GLY A 147 9.72 1.36 1.41
N LYS A 148 10.85 1.66 0.78
CA LYS A 148 10.95 2.08 -0.64
C LYS A 148 12.37 1.93 -1.17
N GLY A 149 12.50 1.88 -2.49
CA GLY A 149 13.80 1.89 -3.16
C GLY A 149 14.41 0.52 -3.35
N TYR A 150 13.70 -0.56 -3.08
CA TYR A 150 14.20 -1.89 -3.38
C TYR A 150 14.33 -2.10 -4.89
N THR A 151 15.48 -2.58 -5.34
CA THR A 151 15.74 -2.91 -6.76
C THR A 151 15.27 -4.32 -7.12
N SER A 152 15.09 -5.17 -6.11
CA SER A 152 14.53 -6.52 -6.20
C SER A 152 13.86 -6.87 -4.88
N ALA A 153 13.03 -7.90 -4.85
CA ALA A 153 12.40 -8.36 -3.63
C ALA A 153 13.46 -8.65 -2.54
N PRO A 154 13.33 -8.08 -1.33
CA PRO A 154 14.28 -8.33 -0.27
C PRO A 154 14.19 -9.77 0.23
N THR A 155 15.31 -10.28 0.73
CA THR A 155 15.34 -11.55 1.45
C THR A 155 14.68 -11.36 2.80
N VAL A 156 13.70 -12.21 3.12
CA VAL A 156 13.06 -12.27 4.43
C VAL A 156 13.80 -13.26 5.30
N THR A 157 14.38 -12.78 6.39
CA THR A 157 15.05 -13.62 7.40
C THR A 157 14.27 -13.54 8.70
N ILE A 158 13.70 -14.66 9.12
CA ILE A 158 13.03 -14.82 10.41
C ILE A 158 14.04 -15.44 11.36
N ALA A 159 14.22 -14.90 12.56
CA ALA A 159 15.17 -15.45 13.52
C ALA A 159 14.84 -16.91 13.87
N ALA A 160 15.86 -17.69 14.20
CA ALA A 160 15.68 -19.09 14.62
C ALA A 160 14.82 -19.20 15.89
N PRO A 161 14.13 -20.33 16.11
CA PRO A 161 13.34 -20.54 17.31
C PRO A 161 14.24 -20.60 18.56
N GLN A 162 13.67 -20.21 19.70
CA GLN A 162 14.39 -20.25 21.00
C GLN A 162 14.47 -21.66 21.58
N GLY A 163 13.59 -22.56 21.14
CA GLY A 163 13.56 -23.96 21.51
C GLY A 163 14.10 -24.87 20.40
N ALA A 164 14.09 -26.18 20.66
CA ALA A 164 14.33 -27.17 19.61
C ALA A 164 13.21 -27.10 18.56
N GLY A 165 13.59 -26.90 17.30
CA GLY A 165 12.62 -26.78 16.21
C GLY A 165 13.24 -26.37 14.88
N THR A 166 12.39 -26.01 13.93
CA THR A 166 12.77 -25.57 12.59
C THR A 166 12.53 -24.08 12.42
N GLN A 167 13.44 -23.42 11.70
CA GLN A 167 13.31 -21.99 11.41
C GLN A 167 12.20 -21.73 10.40
N ALA A 168 11.35 -20.74 10.70
CA ALA A 168 10.32 -20.29 9.79
C ALA A 168 10.91 -19.61 8.55
N GLN A 169 10.21 -19.71 7.44
CA GLN A 169 10.61 -19.13 6.15
C GLN A 169 9.49 -18.26 5.59
N GLY A 170 9.89 -17.24 4.84
CA GLY A 170 8.96 -16.34 4.16
C GLY A 170 9.58 -15.68 2.96
N ASN A 171 8.74 -15.04 2.17
CA ASN A 171 9.14 -14.22 1.04
C ASN A 171 8.44 -12.87 1.05
N ALA A 172 8.99 -11.93 0.28
CA ALA A 172 8.45 -10.59 0.08
C ALA A 172 8.12 -10.39 -1.40
N LEU A 173 7.04 -9.65 -1.66
CA LEU A 173 6.69 -9.15 -2.99
C LEU A 173 6.83 -7.63 -3.01
N ILE A 174 7.35 -7.11 -4.11
CA ILE A 174 7.53 -5.66 -4.30
C ILE A 174 6.75 -5.16 -5.50
N GLU A 175 6.36 -3.89 -5.40
CA GLU A 175 5.74 -3.13 -6.49
C GLU A 175 6.29 -1.71 -6.51
N SER A 176 6.07 -0.99 -7.60
CA SER A 176 6.27 0.46 -7.64
C SER A 176 4.93 1.15 -7.54
N ARG A 177 4.90 2.29 -6.85
CA ARG A 177 3.69 3.06 -6.58
C ARG A 177 3.83 4.47 -7.08
N LEU A 178 2.89 4.89 -7.91
CA LEU A 178 2.73 6.27 -8.32
C LEU A 178 1.55 6.87 -7.56
N TYR A 179 1.83 7.80 -6.67
CA TYR A 179 0.82 8.57 -5.95
C TYR A 179 0.48 9.81 -6.76
N GLY A 180 -0.78 10.22 -6.71
CA GLY A 180 -1.19 11.41 -7.42
C GLY A 180 -2.58 11.89 -7.03
N ASP A 181 -2.85 13.13 -7.35
CA ASP A 181 -4.17 13.74 -7.20
C ASP A 181 -5.00 13.52 -8.45
N ILE A 182 -6.27 13.16 -8.28
CA ILE A 182 -7.22 13.09 -9.38
C ILE A 182 -7.58 14.52 -9.79
N VAL A 183 -7.17 14.91 -11.01
CA VAL A 183 -7.26 16.32 -11.46
C VAL A 183 -8.43 16.60 -12.40
N ASN A 184 -9.13 15.58 -12.91
CA ASN A 184 -10.38 15.76 -13.67
C ASN A 184 -11.13 14.44 -13.79
N LEU A 185 -12.34 14.42 -13.31
CA LEU A 185 -13.35 13.43 -13.68
C LEU A 185 -14.33 14.14 -14.61
N ILE A 186 -14.29 13.82 -15.88
CA ILE A 186 -15.31 14.25 -16.84
C ILE A 186 -16.36 13.16 -16.95
#